data_cff19e49505c69b886b39b7a31e98070
#
_entry.id   cff19e49505c69b886b39b7a31e98070
#
_cell.length_a   1.000
_cell.length_b   1.000
_cell.length_c   1.000
_cell.angle_alpha   90.00
_cell.angle_beta   90.00
_cell.angle_gamma   90.00
#
_symmetry.space_group_name_H-M   'P 1'
#
loop_
_entity.id
_entity.type
_entity.pdbx_description
1 polymer ?
#
loop_
_entity_poly.entity_id
_entity_poly.type
_entity_poly.pdbx_seq_one_letter_code
_entity_poly.pdbx_strand_id
1 'polypeptide(L)'
;KKYALDGVDIDIPKFKYTVILGHNGSGKSTFSKLISGIYKPTDGEIYIDGIMIKKSSLRQIRKKVGIIFQNPDNQFIGSTVEDDLAFGLENSNVNPKLMFPIIKDLLNKVDMGNFLNREPHTLSGGQKQRVAIASVLALNPEIIIFDEVTSMLDPKGKEDVLKIIQDIKLTRQKTLISITHDMDEAILADNCIIFSNGKIIASGSPK
;
A
#
# COMPACT_ATOMS: atom_id res chain seq x y z
N LYS A 1 20.67 18.23 14.76
CA LYS A 1 19.38 17.50 14.60
C LYS A 1 19.62 16.39 13.60
N LYS A 2 19.22 15.16 13.93
CA LYS A 2 19.25 14.04 12.97
C LYS A 2 17.88 14.01 12.28
N TYR A 3 17.85 14.16 10.95
CA TYR A 3 16.65 14.04 10.15
C TYR A 3 16.39 12.55 9.82
N ALA A 4 15.13 12.16 9.75
CA ALA A 4 14.75 10.82 9.30
C ALA A 4 14.89 10.67 7.78
N LEU A 5 14.63 11.77 7.05
CA LEU A 5 14.94 11.95 5.64
C LEU A 5 15.69 13.26 5.48
N ASP A 6 16.77 13.27 4.71
CA ASP A 6 17.69 14.39 4.56
C ASP A 6 18.02 14.62 3.09
N GLY A 7 17.38 15.63 2.48
CA GLY A 7 17.60 16.00 1.08
C GLY A 7 17.15 14.90 0.09
N VAL A 8 15.97 14.33 0.31
CA VAL A 8 15.36 13.36 -0.61
C VAL A 8 14.63 14.10 -1.72
N ASP A 9 15.12 13.97 -2.94
CA ASP A 9 14.50 14.49 -4.15
C ASP A 9 14.25 13.33 -5.12
N ILE A 10 12.97 13.11 -5.52
CA ILE A 10 12.59 11.91 -6.25
C ILE A 10 11.27 12.08 -7.00
N ASP A 11 11.25 11.55 -8.22
CA ASP A 11 10.04 11.33 -9.00
C ASP A 11 9.69 9.84 -9.09
N ILE A 12 8.46 9.49 -8.73
CA ILE A 12 7.93 8.14 -8.88
C ILE A 12 7.03 8.09 -10.11
N PRO A 13 7.38 7.29 -11.12
CA PRO A 13 6.64 7.27 -12.38
C PRO A 13 5.26 6.63 -12.22
N LYS A 14 4.24 7.25 -12.85
CA LYS A 14 2.86 6.74 -12.86
C LYS A 14 2.74 5.39 -13.54
N PHE A 15 1.80 4.58 -13.06
CA PHE A 15 1.45 3.27 -13.62
C PHE A 15 2.63 2.30 -13.68
N LYS A 16 3.63 2.53 -12.84
CA LYS A 16 4.78 1.66 -12.64
C LYS A 16 4.78 1.09 -11.23
N TYR A 17 5.49 -0.01 -11.07
CA TYR A 17 5.77 -0.59 -9.78
C TYR A 17 7.18 -0.17 -9.33
N THR A 18 7.25 0.65 -8.30
CA THR A 18 8.50 1.10 -7.70
C THR A 18 8.70 0.42 -6.35
N VAL A 19 9.87 -0.16 -6.14
CA VAL A 19 10.26 -0.75 -4.86
C VAL A 19 11.31 0.12 -4.18
N ILE A 20 11.06 0.45 -2.91
CA ILE A 20 11.95 1.23 -2.05
C ILE A 20 12.63 0.26 -1.09
N LEU A 21 13.93 0.08 -1.27
CA LEU A 21 14.78 -0.79 -0.50
C LEU A 21 15.60 0.00 0.53
N GLY A 22 16.02 -0.68 1.59
CA GLY A 22 16.95 -0.16 2.58
C GLY A 22 16.88 -0.93 3.89
N HIS A 23 17.91 -0.81 4.71
CA HIS A 23 17.96 -1.43 6.03
C HIS A 23 16.96 -0.76 7.00
N ASN A 24 16.70 -1.41 8.14
CA ASN A 24 15.85 -0.84 9.18
C ASN A 24 16.42 0.50 9.68
N GLY A 25 15.55 1.51 9.82
CA GLY A 25 15.97 2.86 10.20
C GLY A 25 16.53 3.73 9.05
N SER A 26 16.53 3.26 7.80
CA SER A 26 17.00 4.05 6.65
C SER A 26 16.06 5.19 6.24
N GLY A 27 14.84 5.29 6.81
CA GLY A 27 13.86 6.34 6.51
C GLY A 27 12.63 5.88 5.70
N LYS A 28 12.57 4.64 5.26
CA LYS A 28 11.48 4.10 4.40
C LYS A 28 10.08 4.30 4.97
N SER A 29 9.85 3.91 6.23
CA SER A 29 8.52 4.08 6.87
C SER A 29 8.18 5.55 7.14
N THR A 30 9.19 6.44 7.28
CA THR A 30 8.96 7.88 7.32
C THR A 30 8.52 8.38 5.95
N PHE A 31 9.16 7.89 4.89
CA PHE A 31 8.79 8.21 3.52
C PHE A 31 7.35 7.78 3.20
N SER A 32 6.93 6.54 3.55
CA SER A 32 5.54 6.09 3.31
C SER A 32 4.52 6.99 4.02
N LYS A 33 4.81 7.36 5.27
CA LYS A 33 3.92 8.23 6.07
C LYS A 33 3.85 9.67 5.54
N LEU A 34 4.90 10.16 4.90
CA LEU A 34 4.91 11.46 4.25
C LEU A 34 4.10 11.47 2.96
N ILE A 35 4.33 10.52 2.05
CA ILE A 35 3.61 10.47 0.77
C ILE A 35 2.15 10.08 0.92
N SER A 36 1.76 9.40 2.01
CA SER A 36 0.35 9.12 2.35
C SER A 36 -0.34 10.28 3.10
N GLY A 37 0.40 11.37 3.40
CA GLY A 37 -0.14 12.51 4.13
C GLY A 37 -0.46 12.23 5.61
N ILE A 38 0.15 11.19 6.20
CA ILE A 38 0.07 10.91 7.64
C ILE A 38 1.02 11.86 8.39
N TYR A 39 2.23 12.07 7.87
CA TYR A 39 3.18 13.04 8.39
C TYR A 39 3.26 14.27 7.49
N LYS A 40 3.62 15.40 8.11
CA LYS A 40 3.96 16.63 7.41
C LYS A 40 5.49 16.73 7.30
N PRO A 41 6.07 17.09 6.14
CA PRO A 41 7.50 17.34 6.04
C PRO A 41 7.90 18.51 6.93
N THR A 42 9.10 18.44 7.51
CA THR A 42 9.69 19.55 8.29
C THR A 42 10.12 20.68 7.36
N ASP A 43 10.63 20.32 6.20
CA ASP A 43 11.05 21.20 5.12
C ASP A 43 10.85 20.51 3.77
N GLY A 44 10.78 21.27 2.67
CA GLY A 44 10.49 20.75 1.35
C GLY A 44 8.99 20.53 1.08
N GLU A 45 8.70 20.03 -0.12
CA GLU A 45 7.35 19.91 -0.65
C GLU A 45 7.15 18.51 -1.24
N ILE A 46 5.91 18.00 -1.13
CA ILE A 46 5.51 16.71 -1.70
C ILE A 46 4.30 16.93 -2.59
N TYR A 47 4.37 16.42 -3.80
CA TYR A 47 3.29 16.50 -4.77
C TYR A 47 2.79 15.10 -5.16
N ILE A 48 1.48 14.93 -5.21
CA ILE A 48 0.80 13.75 -5.75
C ILE A 48 -0.05 14.21 -6.93
N ASP A 49 0.30 13.78 -8.14
CA ASP A 49 -0.37 14.23 -9.38
C ASP A 49 -0.46 15.76 -9.50
N GLY A 50 0.62 16.47 -9.19
CA GLY A 50 0.67 17.93 -9.22
C GLY A 50 -0.06 18.62 -8.06
N ILE A 51 -0.64 17.86 -7.12
CA ILE A 51 -1.31 18.40 -5.94
C ILE A 51 -0.36 18.37 -4.76
N MET A 52 0.02 19.54 -4.25
CA MET A 52 0.87 19.65 -3.05
C MET A 52 0.15 19.06 -1.83
N ILE A 53 0.85 18.25 -1.05
CA ILE A 53 0.36 17.72 0.24
C ILE A 53 0.38 18.85 1.28
N LYS A 54 -0.81 19.35 1.65
CA LYS A 54 -1.02 20.35 2.69
C LYS A 54 -2.36 20.11 3.36
N LYS A 55 -2.62 20.74 4.52
CA LYS A 55 -3.84 20.50 5.31
C LYS A 55 -5.13 20.60 4.47
N SER A 56 -5.21 21.55 3.55
CA SER A 56 -6.40 21.76 2.69
C SER A 56 -6.55 20.67 1.59
N SER A 57 -5.49 20.00 1.16
CA SER A 57 -5.52 18.98 0.11
C SER A 57 -5.55 17.54 0.65
N LEU A 58 -5.37 17.32 1.96
CA LEU A 58 -5.27 15.96 2.55
C LEU A 58 -6.46 15.07 2.20
N ARG A 59 -7.69 15.61 2.20
CA ARG A 59 -8.87 14.82 1.84
C ARG A 59 -8.81 14.31 0.40
N GLN A 60 -8.33 15.13 -0.52
CA GLN A 60 -8.15 14.76 -1.93
C GLN A 60 -7.02 13.76 -2.10
N ILE A 61 -5.88 13.96 -1.42
CA ILE A 61 -4.74 13.04 -1.45
C ILE A 61 -5.13 11.66 -0.92
N ARG A 62 -5.83 11.59 0.23
CA ARG A 62 -6.25 10.31 0.84
C ARG A 62 -7.26 9.52 0.00
N LYS A 63 -7.96 10.15 -0.93
CA LYS A 63 -8.77 9.45 -1.92
C LYS A 63 -7.95 8.83 -3.04
N LYS A 64 -6.78 9.42 -3.33
CA LYS A 64 -5.88 8.95 -4.39
C LYS A 64 -4.89 7.89 -3.91
N VAL A 65 -4.52 7.91 -2.65
CA VAL A 65 -3.45 7.07 -2.08
C VAL A 65 -4.03 6.10 -1.06
N GLY A 66 -3.94 4.83 -1.37
CA GLY A 66 -4.20 3.73 -0.43
C GLY A 66 -2.89 3.23 0.17
N ILE A 67 -2.90 2.86 1.44
CA ILE A 67 -1.75 2.27 2.12
C ILE A 67 -2.17 0.97 2.80
N ILE A 68 -1.36 -0.08 2.61
CA ILE A 68 -1.45 -1.34 3.32
C ILE A 68 -0.27 -1.39 4.30
N PHE A 69 -0.56 -1.56 5.58
CA PHE A 69 0.45 -1.57 6.64
C PHE A 69 1.07 -2.95 6.86
N GLN A 70 2.26 -2.96 7.44
CA GLN A 70 2.99 -4.15 7.84
C GLN A 70 2.16 -5.08 8.74
N ASN A 71 1.46 -4.52 9.73
CA ASN A 71 0.53 -5.26 10.59
C ASN A 71 -0.91 -4.99 10.17
N PRO A 72 -1.59 -5.95 9.51
CA PRO A 72 -2.96 -5.79 9.05
C PRO A 72 -3.97 -5.63 10.18
N ASP A 73 -3.70 -6.12 11.40
CA ASP A 73 -4.61 -5.98 12.55
C ASP A 73 -4.87 -4.51 12.91
N ASN A 74 -3.95 -3.61 12.60
CA ASN A 74 -4.11 -2.17 12.84
C ASN A 74 -5.02 -1.49 11.80
N GLN A 75 -5.46 -2.21 10.79
CA GLN A 75 -6.20 -1.67 9.64
C GLN A 75 -7.68 -2.06 9.68
N PHE A 76 -8.03 -3.20 10.29
CA PHE A 76 -9.39 -3.68 10.36
C PHE A 76 -10.26 -2.87 11.31
N ILE A 77 -11.48 -2.55 10.85
CA ILE A 77 -12.49 -1.80 11.59
C ILE A 77 -13.79 -2.63 11.67
N GLY A 78 -14.07 -3.42 10.64
CA GLY A 78 -15.27 -4.25 10.54
C GLY A 78 -15.27 -5.46 11.50
N SER A 79 -16.44 -5.88 11.93
CA SER A 79 -16.61 -7.11 12.73
C SER A 79 -16.38 -8.37 11.88
N THR A 80 -16.73 -8.31 10.62
CA THR A 80 -16.47 -9.36 9.62
C THR A 80 -15.65 -8.83 8.47
N VAL A 81 -15.13 -9.72 7.64
CA VAL A 81 -14.44 -9.35 6.40
C VAL A 81 -15.35 -8.55 5.47
N GLU A 82 -16.65 -8.91 5.38
CA GLU A 82 -17.64 -8.15 4.61
C GLU A 82 -17.80 -6.73 5.15
N ASP A 83 -17.99 -6.59 6.47
CA ASP A 83 -18.18 -5.28 7.11
C ASP A 83 -16.97 -4.36 6.88
N ASP A 84 -15.76 -4.92 6.91
CA ASP A 84 -14.53 -4.15 6.72
C ASP A 84 -14.45 -3.56 5.30
N LEU A 85 -14.74 -4.36 4.27
CA LEU A 85 -14.79 -3.86 2.90
C LEU A 85 -15.97 -2.90 2.69
N ALA A 86 -17.15 -3.22 3.27
CA ALA A 86 -18.35 -2.38 3.18
C ALA A 86 -18.10 -0.98 3.75
N PHE A 87 -17.42 -0.87 4.91
CA PHE A 87 -17.05 0.40 5.52
C PHE A 87 -16.28 1.32 4.57
N GLY A 88 -15.34 0.77 3.82
CA GLY A 88 -14.58 1.52 2.80
C GLY A 88 -15.47 2.03 1.66
N LEU A 89 -16.37 1.18 1.16
CA LEU A 89 -17.31 1.50 0.10
C LEU A 89 -18.35 2.55 0.53
N GLU A 90 -18.86 2.46 1.76
CA GLU A 90 -19.76 3.44 2.36
C GLU A 90 -19.12 4.82 2.44
N ASN A 91 -17.89 4.90 2.95
CA ASN A 91 -17.13 6.14 3.02
C ASN A 91 -16.83 6.76 1.63
N SER A 92 -16.85 5.92 0.59
CA SER A 92 -16.71 6.34 -0.81
C SER A 92 -18.05 6.68 -1.48
N ASN A 93 -19.17 6.63 -0.73
CA ASN A 93 -20.53 6.86 -1.21
C ASN A 93 -20.94 5.91 -2.35
N VAL A 94 -20.49 4.66 -2.33
CA VAL A 94 -20.92 3.63 -3.27
C VAL A 94 -22.38 3.27 -2.99
N ASN A 95 -23.16 3.06 -4.06
CA ASN A 95 -24.55 2.65 -3.90
C ASN A 95 -24.64 1.30 -3.17
N PRO A 96 -25.42 1.17 -2.06
CA PRO A 96 -25.53 -0.06 -1.28
C PRO A 96 -25.85 -1.31 -2.10
N LYS A 97 -26.65 -1.19 -3.14
CA LYS A 97 -26.99 -2.31 -4.05
C LYS A 97 -25.81 -2.87 -4.83
N LEU A 98 -24.74 -2.08 -4.99
CA LEU A 98 -23.52 -2.47 -5.71
C LEU A 98 -22.41 -2.96 -4.78
N MET A 99 -22.53 -2.75 -3.46
CA MET A 99 -21.45 -3.08 -2.51
C MET A 99 -21.17 -4.57 -2.47
N PHE A 100 -22.18 -5.40 -2.27
CA PHE A 100 -22.01 -6.85 -2.17
C PHE A 100 -21.34 -7.47 -3.41
N PRO A 101 -21.78 -7.19 -4.66
CA PRO A 101 -21.07 -7.65 -5.85
C PRO A 101 -19.61 -7.22 -5.91
N ILE A 102 -19.31 -5.96 -5.53
CA ILE A 102 -17.93 -5.43 -5.51
C ILE A 102 -17.09 -6.17 -4.47
N ILE A 103 -17.60 -6.33 -3.25
CA ILE A 103 -16.92 -7.04 -2.15
C ILE A 103 -16.58 -8.46 -2.59
N LYS A 104 -17.55 -9.18 -3.15
CA LYS A 104 -17.36 -10.55 -3.61
C LYS A 104 -16.31 -10.67 -4.71
N ASP A 105 -16.31 -9.76 -5.67
CA ASP A 105 -15.32 -9.72 -6.75
C ASP A 105 -13.91 -9.45 -6.18
N LEU A 106 -13.77 -8.47 -5.29
CA LEU A 106 -12.49 -8.13 -4.67
C LEU A 106 -11.94 -9.27 -3.81
N LEU A 107 -12.79 -9.91 -2.99
CA LEU A 107 -12.36 -11.06 -2.19
C LEU A 107 -11.95 -12.24 -3.05
N ASN A 108 -12.62 -12.49 -4.17
CA ASN A 108 -12.21 -13.53 -5.12
C ASN A 108 -10.84 -13.22 -5.75
N LYS A 109 -10.54 -11.95 -6.07
CA LYS A 109 -9.24 -11.53 -6.61
C LYS A 109 -8.06 -11.78 -5.68
N VAL A 110 -8.33 -11.86 -4.38
CA VAL A 110 -7.32 -12.14 -3.35
C VAL A 110 -7.45 -13.53 -2.73
N ASP A 111 -8.19 -14.44 -3.36
CA ASP A 111 -8.46 -15.81 -2.88
C ASP A 111 -9.07 -15.87 -1.47
N MET A 112 -9.95 -14.90 -1.15
CA MET A 112 -10.63 -14.80 0.14
C MET A 112 -12.17 -14.89 0.05
N GLY A 113 -12.73 -15.30 -1.10
CA GLY A 113 -14.17 -15.32 -1.35
C GLY A 113 -14.98 -16.17 -0.37
N ASN A 114 -14.38 -17.22 0.22
CA ASN A 114 -15.03 -18.10 1.20
C ASN A 114 -14.96 -17.57 2.64
N PHE A 115 -14.35 -16.40 2.87
CA PHE A 115 -14.08 -15.84 4.20
C PHE A 115 -14.95 -14.62 4.53
N LEU A 116 -15.92 -14.30 3.70
CA LEU A 116 -16.76 -13.10 3.77
C LEU A 116 -17.36 -12.88 5.18
N ASN A 117 -17.91 -13.92 5.80
CA ASN A 117 -18.54 -13.87 7.13
C ASN A 117 -17.55 -14.16 8.28
N ARG A 118 -16.26 -14.27 8.02
CA ARG A 118 -15.26 -14.51 9.06
C ARG A 118 -14.87 -13.22 9.77
N GLU A 119 -14.60 -13.35 11.05
CA GLU A 119 -14.04 -12.28 11.86
C GLU A 119 -12.53 -12.14 11.54
N PRO A 120 -12.02 -10.93 11.22
CA PRO A 120 -10.63 -10.73 10.80
C PRO A 120 -9.60 -11.33 11.77
N HIS A 121 -9.84 -11.29 13.09
CA HIS A 121 -8.90 -11.82 14.08
C HIS A 121 -8.74 -13.35 14.02
N THR A 122 -9.68 -14.08 13.40
CA THR A 122 -9.61 -15.55 13.23
C THR A 122 -8.78 -15.98 12.02
N LEU A 123 -8.35 -15.04 11.19
CA LEU A 123 -7.60 -15.30 9.98
C LEU A 123 -6.10 -15.47 10.27
N SER A 124 -5.40 -16.26 9.45
CA SER A 124 -3.93 -16.31 9.47
C SER A 124 -3.32 -14.98 9.01
N GLY A 125 -2.04 -14.74 9.30
CA GLY A 125 -1.36 -13.50 8.89
C GLY A 125 -1.44 -13.22 7.39
N GLY A 126 -1.20 -14.23 6.55
CA GLY A 126 -1.32 -14.10 5.09
C GLY A 126 -2.76 -13.84 4.63
N GLN A 127 -3.75 -14.49 5.26
CA GLN A 127 -5.17 -14.22 4.99
C GLN A 127 -5.56 -12.79 5.37
N LYS A 128 -5.14 -12.32 6.54
CA LYS A 128 -5.34 -10.93 6.98
C LYS A 128 -4.76 -9.94 5.99
N GLN A 129 -3.53 -10.20 5.51
CA GLN A 129 -2.88 -9.30 4.56
C GLN A 129 -3.61 -9.24 3.22
N ARG A 130 -4.11 -10.38 2.73
CA ARG A 130 -4.92 -10.44 1.51
C ARG A 130 -6.24 -9.68 1.66
N VAL A 131 -6.92 -9.81 2.79
CA VAL A 131 -8.12 -9.02 3.08
C VAL A 131 -7.80 -7.53 3.17
N ALA A 132 -6.70 -7.14 3.84
CA ALA A 132 -6.27 -5.74 3.91
C ALA A 132 -6.00 -5.14 2.52
N ILE A 133 -5.42 -5.92 1.59
CA ILE A 133 -5.25 -5.50 0.20
C ILE A 133 -6.62 -5.30 -0.47
N ALA A 134 -7.57 -6.25 -0.30
CA ALA A 134 -8.92 -6.13 -0.85
C ALA A 134 -9.66 -4.89 -0.33
N SER A 135 -9.55 -4.59 0.98
CA SER A 135 -10.16 -3.41 1.61
C SER A 135 -9.60 -2.10 1.02
N VAL A 136 -8.29 -2.05 0.74
CA VAL A 136 -7.70 -0.88 0.06
C VAL A 136 -8.13 -0.81 -1.40
N LEU A 137 -8.20 -1.93 -2.11
CA LEU A 137 -8.67 -1.96 -3.50
C LEU A 137 -10.14 -1.51 -3.63
N ALA A 138 -10.97 -1.77 -2.61
CA ALA A 138 -12.36 -1.31 -2.57
C ALA A 138 -12.49 0.22 -2.66
N LEU A 139 -11.53 0.96 -2.10
CA LEU A 139 -11.47 2.42 -2.20
C LEU A 139 -11.05 2.92 -3.60
N ASN A 140 -10.63 2.01 -4.47
CA ASN A 140 -10.15 2.28 -5.82
C ASN A 140 -9.10 3.41 -5.93
N PRO A 141 -8.04 3.42 -5.11
CA PRO A 141 -7.02 4.47 -5.16
C PRO A 141 -6.23 4.43 -6.48
N GLU A 142 -5.65 5.56 -6.87
CA GLU A 142 -4.75 5.65 -8.03
C GLU A 142 -3.33 5.16 -7.70
N ILE A 143 -2.93 5.30 -6.43
CA ILE A 143 -1.61 4.92 -5.91
C ILE A 143 -1.81 3.96 -4.73
N ILE A 144 -1.10 2.85 -4.73
CA ILE A 144 -1.12 1.87 -3.64
C ILE A 144 0.28 1.75 -3.05
N ILE A 145 0.37 1.94 -1.74
CA ILE A 145 1.61 1.80 -0.97
C ILE A 145 1.52 0.49 -0.16
N PHE A 146 2.48 -0.39 -0.35
CA PHE A 146 2.67 -1.62 0.42
C PHE A 146 3.82 -1.38 1.40
N ASP A 147 3.51 -1.19 2.69
CA ASP A 147 4.51 -0.89 3.72
C ASP A 147 4.91 -2.17 4.46
N GLU A 148 5.97 -2.83 4.00
CA GLU A 148 6.52 -4.09 4.52
C GLU A 148 5.48 -5.23 4.63
N VAL A 149 4.56 -5.33 3.68
CA VAL A 149 3.38 -6.22 3.72
C VAL A 149 3.70 -7.71 3.75
N THR A 150 4.91 -8.11 3.39
CA THR A 150 5.35 -9.52 3.34
C THR A 150 6.23 -9.91 4.54
N SER A 151 6.69 -8.95 5.33
CA SER A 151 7.75 -9.15 6.34
C SER A 151 7.36 -10.08 7.51
N MET A 152 6.05 -10.20 7.80
CA MET A 152 5.52 -11.01 8.90
C MET A 152 4.87 -12.31 8.42
N LEU A 153 5.03 -12.66 7.13
CA LEU A 153 4.35 -13.79 6.53
C LEU A 153 5.27 -15.01 6.44
N ASP A 154 4.68 -16.19 6.52
CA ASP A 154 5.32 -17.42 6.14
C ASP A 154 5.60 -17.46 4.62
N PRO A 155 6.48 -18.35 4.12
CA PRO A 155 6.85 -18.37 2.70
C PRO A 155 5.65 -18.46 1.75
N LYS A 156 4.63 -19.24 2.11
CA LYS A 156 3.42 -19.38 1.28
C LYS A 156 2.59 -18.11 1.25
N GLY A 157 2.36 -17.49 2.41
CA GLY A 157 1.65 -16.21 2.51
C GLY A 157 2.37 -15.09 1.76
N LYS A 158 3.71 -15.07 1.80
CA LYS A 158 4.52 -14.14 1.01
C LYS A 158 4.30 -14.35 -0.48
N GLU A 159 4.40 -15.58 -0.98
CA GLU A 159 4.17 -15.92 -2.39
C GLU A 159 2.77 -15.46 -2.86
N ASP A 160 1.74 -15.78 -2.07
CA ASP A 160 0.35 -15.42 -2.38
C ASP A 160 0.18 -13.89 -2.48
N VAL A 161 0.75 -13.12 -1.54
CA VAL A 161 0.69 -11.64 -1.56
C VAL A 161 1.46 -11.06 -2.74
N LEU A 162 2.67 -11.57 -3.03
CA LEU A 162 3.46 -11.12 -4.18
C LEU A 162 2.76 -11.37 -5.51
N LYS A 163 2.05 -12.50 -5.63
CA LYS A 163 1.23 -12.80 -6.80
C LYS A 163 0.12 -11.76 -6.98
N ILE A 164 -0.59 -11.41 -5.91
CA ILE A 164 -1.63 -10.37 -5.97
C ILE A 164 -1.04 -9.02 -6.41
N ILE A 165 0.12 -8.62 -5.87
CA ILE A 165 0.79 -7.38 -6.28
C ILE A 165 1.15 -7.42 -7.77
N GLN A 166 1.65 -8.57 -8.27
CA GLN A 166 1.94 -8.75 -9.70
C GLN A 166 0.69 -8.64 -10.56
N ASP A 167 -0.42 -9.27 -10.15
CA ASP A 167 -1.69 -9.20 -10.88
C ASP A 167 -2.19 -7.74 -10.98
N ILE A 168 -2.09 -6.98 -9.89
CA ILE A 168 -2.42 -5.55 -9.91
C ILE A 168 -1.46 -4.78 -10.83
N LYS A 169 -0.15 -5.05 -10.77
CA LYS A 169 0.87 -4.44 -11.63
C LYS A 169 0.56 -4.66 -13.12
N LEU A 170 0.16 -5.88 -13.49
CA LEU A 170 -0.12 -6.23 -14.89
C LEU A 170 -1.28 -5.44 -15.48
N THR A 171 -2.21 -4.94 -14.68
CA THR A 171 -3.31 -4.09 -15.16
C THR A 171 -2.83 -2.75 -15.72
N ARG A 172 -1.65 -2.26 -15.29
CA ARG A 172 -1.12 -0.94 -15.64
C ARG A 172 -2.07 0.23 -15.37
N GLN A 173 -3.00 0.05 -14.45
CA GLN A 173 -4.02 1.07 -14.11
C GLN A 173 -3.68 1.84 -12.84
N LYS A 174 -2.71 1.34 -12.05
CA LYS A 174 -2.35 1.91 -10.75
C LYS A 174 -0.84 2.11 -10.64
N THR A 175 -0.45 3.11 -9.87
CA THR A 175 0.94 3.28 -9.43
C THR A 175 1.15 2.49 -8.15
N LEU A 176 2.13 1.60 -8.14
CA LEU A 176 2.43 0.74 -7.00
C LEU A 176 3.76 1.14 -6.38
N ILE A 177 3.80 1.22 -5.06
CA ILE A 177 5.00 1.54 -4.28
C ILE A 177 5.13 0.50 -3.18
N SER A 178 6.13 -0.37 -3.22
CA SER A 178 6.47 -1.25 -2.10
C SER A 178 7.63 -0.67 -1.31
N ILE A 179 7.50 -0.73 0.01
CA ILE A 179 8.57 -0.46 0.94
C ILE A 179 8.95 -1.79 1.57
N THR A 180 10.18 -2.22 1.36
CA THR A 180 10.61 -3.55 1.79
C THR A 180 12.12 -3.59 2.01
N HIS A 181 12.59 -4.62 2.67
CA HIS A 181 14.00 -5.02 2.69
C HIS A 181 14.22 -6.32 1.89
N ASP A 182 13.18 -6.82 1.24
CA ASP A 182 13.17 -8.09 0.52
C ASP A 182 13.57 -7.90 -0.95
N MET A 183 14.64 -8.60 -1.36
CA MET A 183 15.14 -8.51 -2.72
C MET A 183 14.24 -9.21 -3.75
N ASP A 184 13.45 -10.20 -3.33
CA ASP A 184 12.49 -10.87 -4.22
C ASP A 184 11.42 -9.91 -4.73
N GLU A 185 10.99 -8.96 -3.89
CA GLU A 185 10.08 -7.88 -4.34
C GLU A 185 10.76 -6.95 -5.35
N ALA A 186 12.05 -6.66 -5.13
CA ALA A 186 12.80 -5.76 -6.01
C ALA A 186 12.89 -6.29 -7.45
N ILE A 187 13.09 -7.59 -7.62
CA ILE A 187 13.18 -8.23 -8.94
C ILE A 187 11.87 -8.05 -9.73
N LEU A 188 10.74 -7.94 -9.04
CA LEU A 188 9.42 -7.78 -9.65
C LEU A 188 9.12 -6.34 -10.06
N ALA A 189 9.92 -5.37 -9.61
CA ALA A 189 9.69 -3.95 -9.82
C ALA A 189 10.01 -3.48 -11.25
N ASP A 190 9.43 -2.37 -11.67
CA ASP A 190 9.86 -1.62 -12.86
C ASP A 190 10.99 -0.65 -12.51
N ASN A 191 11.04 -0.21 -11.24
CA ASN A 191 12.04 0.72 -10.73
C ASN A 191 12.36 0.41 -9.26
N CYS A 192 13.62 0.55 -8.87
CA CYS A 192 14.09 0.39 -7.51
C CYS A 192 14.77 1.66 -7.01
N ILE A 193 14.56 1.98 -5.73
CA ILE A 193 15.17 3.11 -5.05
C ILE A 193 15.78 2.59 -3.76
N ILE A 194 17.04 2.89 -3.52
CA ILE A 194 17.75 2.42 -2.33
C ILE A 194 17.95 3.56 -1.35
N PHE A 195 17.40 3.39 -0.16
CA PHE A 195 17.54 4.32 0.96
C PHE A 195 18.63 3.87 1.92
N SER A 196 19.47 4.81 2.35
CA SER A 196 20.44 4.61 3.42
C SER A 196 20.58 5.90 4.24
N ASN A 197 20.46 5.79 5.58
CA ASN A 197 20.62 6.91 6.51
C ASN A 197 19.81 8.18 6.12
N GLY A 198 18.57 8.00 5.69
CA GLY A 198 17.67 9.08 5.31
C GLY A 198 17.92 9.70 3.94
N LYS A 199 18.78 9.09 3.12
CA LYS A 199 19.13 9.57 1.77
C LYS A 199 18.89 8.49 0.73
N ILE A 200 18.68 8.91 -0.52
CA ILE A 200 18.69 8.03 -1.67
C ILE A 200 20.14 7.84 -2.11
N ILE A 201 20.61 6.59 -2.17
CA ILE A 201 21.96 6.24 -2.58
C ILE A 201 22.04 5.65 -3.99
N ALA A 202 20.93 5.11 -4.48
CA ALA A 202 20.80 4.61 -5.85
C ALA A 202 19.34 4.58 -6.28
N SER A 203 19.10 4.69 -7.58
CA SER A 203 17.80 4.48 -8.21
C SER A 203 17.99 3.97 -9.64
N GLY A 204 17.09 3.09 -10.10
CA GLY A 204 17.13 2.53 -11.44
C GLY A 204 16.25 1.30 -11.60
N SER A 205 16.27 0.68 -12.80
CA SER A 205 15.61 -0.60 -13.01
C SER A 205 16.36 -1.73 -12.31
N PRO A 206 15.66 -2.71 -11.71
CA PRO A 206 16.31 -3.92 -11.21
C PRO A 206 16.91 -4.69 -12.40
N LYS A 207 18.18 -5.08 -12.28
CA LYS A 207 18.88 -5.95 -13.24
C LYS A 207 19.53 -7.08 -12.49
#